data_85e3065f8a6f9512923eb5fd320720d7
#
_entry.id   85e3065f8a6f9512923eb5fd320720d7
#
_cell.length_a   1.000
_cell.length_b   1.000
_cell.length_c   1.000
_cell.angle_alpha   90.00
_cell.angle_beta   90.00
_cell.angle_gamma   90.00
#
_symmetry.space_group_name_H-M   'P 1'
#
loop_
_entity.id
_entity.type
_entity.pdbx_description
1 polymer ?
#
loop_
_entity_poly.entity_id
_entity_poly.type
_entity_poly.pdbx_seq_one_letter_code
_entity_poly.pdbx_strand_id
1 'polypeptide(L)'
;METEKLVAHARARFDHATARRTLKEKYEARMLFAHAGGMWHAGPELQCVLLACAQDKDVVLLDLYETPVRVNVPELFALSHARWQEQMNAWHVDYENLNKNR
;
A
#
# COMPACT_ATOMS: atom_id res chain seq x y z
N MET A 1 40.78 -6.59 11.52
CA MET A 1 39.61 -7.21 12.19
C MET A 1 38.49 -6.23 12.49
N GLU A 2 38.79 -5.07 13.05
CA GLU A 2 37.75 -4.04 13.28
C GLU A 2 37.14 -3.56 11.98
N THR A 3 37.93 -3.42 10.93
CA THR A 3 37.46 -2.99 9.60
C THR A 3 36.48 -4.02 9.03
N GLU A 4 36.80 -5.31 9.19
CA GLU A 4 35.94 -6.39 8.71
C GLU A 4 34.59 -6.39 9.43
N LYS A 5 34.58 -6.14 10.75
CA LYS A 5 33.35 -6.06 11.54
C LYS A 5 32.52 -4.85 11.13
N LEU A 6 33.15 -3.72 10.85
CA LEU A 6 32.46 -2.52 10.40
C LEU A 6 31.83 -2.74 9.02
N VAL A 7 32.56 -3.36 8.10
CA VAL A 7 32.03 -3.69 6.77
C VAL A 7 30.86 -4.66 6.86
N ALA A 8 30.99 -5.70 7.69
CA ALA A 8 29.91 -6.67 7.88
C ALA A 8 28.67 -6.01 8.48
N HIS A 9 28.86 -5.11 9.45
CA HIS A 9 27.76 -4.39 10.08
C HIS A 9 27.05 -3.46 9.09
N ALA A 10 27.83 -2.72 8.31
CA ALA A 10 27.29 -1.81 7.28
C ALA A 10 26.51 -2.59 6.21
N ARG A 11 27.04 -3.75 5.79
CA ARG A 11 26.37 -4.61 4.82
C ARG A 11 25.06 -5.16 5.37
N ALA A 12 25.06 -5.61 6.62
CA ALA A 12 23.85 -6.12 7.26
C ALA A 12 22.76 -5.05 7.33
N ARG A 13 23.12 -3.81 7.65
CA ARG A 13 22.16 -2.70 7.67
C ARG A 13 21.63 -2.38 6.27
N PHE A 14 22.52 -2.40 5.28
CA PHE A 14 22.12 -2.18 3.89
C PHE A 14 21.14 -3.25 3.40
N ASP A 15 21.45 -4.52 3.68
CA ASP A 15 20.59 -5.64 3.30
C ASP A 15 19.22 -5.55 3.97
N HIS A 16 19.17 -5.15 5.24
CA HIS A 16 17.92 -4.96 5.96
C HIS A 16 17.09 -3.82 5.35
N ALA A 17 17.73 -2.70 5.03
CA ALA A 17 17.05 -1.58 4.40
C ALA A 17 16.51 -1.95 3.02
N THR A 18 17.28 -2.72 2.25
CA THR A 18 16.86 -3.22 0.94
C THR A 18 15.67 -4.15 1.07
N ALA A 19 15.70 -5.06 2.05
CA ALA A 19 14.59 -5.99 2.31
C ALA A 19 13.32 -5.25 2.70
N ARG A 20 13.43 -4.20 3.53
CA ARG A 20 12.28 -3.36 3.90
C ARG A 20 11.68 -2.66 2.69
N ARG A 21 12.53 -2.14 1.82
CA ARG A 21 12.09 -1.49 0.58
C ARG A 21 11.38 -2.46 -0.35
N THR A 22 11.91 -3.67 -0.47
CA THR A 22 11.31 -4.72 -1.29
C THR A 22 9.92 -5.09 -0.79
N LEU A 23 9.75 -5.20 0.54
CA LEU A 23 8.44 -5.43 1.14
C LEU A 23 7.47 -4.29 0.83
N LYS A 24 7.93 -3.05 0.97
CA LYS A 24 7.11 -1.89 0.68
C LYS A 24 6.63 -1.91 -0.77
N GLU A 25 7.53 -2.12 -1.71
CA GLU A 25 7.18 -2.18 -3.13
C GLU A 25 6.20 -3.30 -3.43
N LYS A 26 6.40 -4.46 -2.82
CA LYS A 26 5.52 -5.61 -2.98
C LYS A 26 4.09 -5.28 -2.55
N TYR A 27 3.92 -4.70 -1.37
CA TYR A 27 2.59 -4.42 -0.83
C TYR A 27 1.95 -3.18 -1.45
N GLU A 28 2.74 -2.19 -1.83
CA GLU A 28 2.25 -1.05 -2.61
C GLU A 28 1.62 -1.52 -3.92
N ALA A 29 2.26 -2.48 -4.60
CA ALA A 29 1.72 -3.05 -5.83
C ALA A 29 0.41 -3.81 -5.58
N ARG A 30 0.27 -4.44 -4.43
CA ARG A 30 -0.94 -5.19 -4.05
C ARG A 30 -2.10 -4.31 -3.63
N MET A 31 -1.87 -3.02 -3.41
CA MET A 31 -2.93 -2.05 -3.13
C MET A 31 -3.75 -1.71 -4.38
N LEU A 32 -3.26 -2.06 -5.55
CA LEU A 32 -3.96 -1.78 -6.80
C LEU A 32 -5.14 -2.73 -6.99
N PHE A 33 -6.29 -2.19 -7.40
CA PHE A 33 -7.46 -3.00 -7.71
C PHE A 33 -8.31 -2.32 -8.78
N ALA A 34 -9.06 -3.12 -9.53
CA ALA A 34 -9.95 -2.62 -10.58
C ALA A 34 -11.38 -2.56 -10.07
N HIS A 35 -12.09 -1.48 -10.38
CA HIS A 35 -13.50 -1.32 -10.04
C HIS A 35 -14.16 -0.29 -10.96
N ALA A 36 -15.38 -0.55 -11.38
CA ALA A 36 -16.21 0.36 -12.19
C ALA A 36 -15.51 0.82 -13.49
N GLY A 37 -14.64 -0.01 -14.04
CA GLY A 37 -13.90 0.32 -15.25
C GLY A 37 -12.66 1.16 -15.03
N GLY A 38 -12.31 1.46 -13.79
CA GLY A 38 -11.10 2.20 -13.43
C GLY A 38 -10.13 1.37 -12.61
N MET A 39 -8.91 1.87 -12.48
CA MET A 39 -7.88 1.27 -11.64
C MET A 39 -7.61 2.19 -10.45
N TRP A 40 -7.61 1.62 -9.25
CA TRP A 40 -7.53 2.37 -8.01
C TRP A 40 -6.37 1.88 -7.14
N HIS A 41 -5.83 2.80 -6.34
CA HIS A 41 -4.82 2.47 -5.33
C HIS A 41 -5.48 2.59 -3.95
N ALA A 42 -5.66 1.45 -3.27
CA ALA A 42 -6.23 1.43 -1.93
C ALA A 42 -5.29 2.11 -0.95
N GLY A 43 -5.81 2.94 -0.07
CA GLY A 43 -5.01 3.60 0.95
C GLY A 43 -5.67 4.86 1.48
N PRO A 44 -4.98 5.54 2.43
CA PRO A 44 -5.53 6.73 3.07
C PRO A 44 -5.90 7.86 2.11
N GLU A 45 -5.15 8.03 1.04
CA GLU A 45 -5.38 9.10 0.08
C GLU A 45 -6.74 8.95 -0.60
N LEU A 46 -7.03 7.76 -1.15
CA LEU A 46 -8.34 7.49 -1.75
C LEU A 46 -9.45 7.53 -0.70
N GLN A 47 -9.20 6.99 0.49
CA GLN A 47 -10.19 7.00 1.57
C GLN A 47 -10.55 8.42 2.00
N CYS A 48 -9.57 9.33 2.06
CA CYS A 48 -9.85 10.74 2.37
C CYS A 48 -10.76 11.39 1.33
N VAL A 49 -10.53 11.12 0.05
CA VAL A 49 -11.38 11.64 -1.03
C VAL A 49 -12.80 11.09 -0.88
N LEU A 50 -12.93 9.80 -0.63
CA LEU A 50 -14.25 9.15 -0.49
C LEU A 50 -14.98 9.64 0.76
N LEU A 51 -14.28 9.90 1.86
CA LEU A 51 -14.88 10.48 3.06
C LEU A 51 -15.38 11.89 2.81
N ALA A 52 -14.64 12.68 2.02
CA ALA A 52 -15.08 14.02 1.64
C ALA A 52 -16.35 13.97 0.80
N CYS A 53 -16.60 12.89 0.08
CA CYS A 53 -17.78 12.66 -0.74
C CYS A 53 -18.85 11.80 -0.02
N ALA A 54 -18.77 11.66 1.30
CA ALA A 54 -19.64 10.74 2.04
C ALA A 54 -21.12 11.08 1.95
N GLN A 55 -21.44 12.34 1.66
CA GLN A 55 -22.85 12.79 1.49
C GLN A 55 -23.39 12.46 0.09
N ASP A 56 -22.52 12.13 -0.84
CA ASP A 56 -22.90 11.81 -2.20
C ASP A 56 -22.95 10.31 -2.38
N LYS A 57 -23.88 9.86 -3.23
CA LYS A 57 -24.01 8.44 -3.52
C LYS A 57 -23.10 8.05 -4.69
N ASP A 58 -23.15 8.84 -5.75
CA ASP A 58 -22.34 8.62 -6.96
C ASP A 58 -21.56 9.89 -7.25
N VAL A 59 -20.31 9.74 -7.58
CA VAL A 59 -19.42 10.85 -7.95
C VAL A 59 -18.52 10.43 -9.11
N VAL A 60 -17.94 11.42 -9.79
CA VAL A 60 -16.93 11.17 -10.81
C VAL A 60 -15.58 11.47 -10.20
N LEU A 61 -14.69 10.48 -10.21
CA LEU A 61 -13.33 10.63 -9.71
C LEU A 61 -12.34 10.23 -10.80
N LEU A 62 -11.13 10.77 -10.72
CA LEU A 62 -10.04 10.34 -11.59
C LEU A 62 -9.44 9.07 -11.02
N ASP A 63 -9.29 8.06 -11.86
CA ASP A 63 -8.63 6.83 -11.46
C ASP A 63 -7.11 6.98 -11.51
N LEU A 64 -6.37 5.89 -11.31
CA LEU A 64 -4.92 5.90 -11.30
C LEU A 64 -4.31 6.44 -12.61
N TYR A 65 -5.00 6.26 -13.72
CA TYR A 65 -4.57 6.72 -15.03
C TYR A 65 -5.18 8.06 -15.43
N GLU A 66 -5.74 8.78 -14.45
CA GLU A 66 -6.35 10.09 -14.66
C GLU A 66 -7.55 10.07 -15.63
N THR A 67 -8.26 8.94 -15.68
CA THR A 67 -9.49 8.82 -16.44
C THR A 67 -10.69 9.11 -15.54
N PRO A 68 -11.62 9.98 -15.96
CA PRO A 68 -12.83 10.23 -15.17
C PRO A 68 -13.72 8.99 -15.14
N VAL A 69 -14.06 8.53 -13.95
CA VAL A 69 -14.87 7.33 -13.75
C VAL A 69 -15.99 7.66 -12.77
N ARG A 70 -17.23 7.27 -13.10
CA ARG A 70 -18.36 7.38 -12.18
C ARG A 70 -18.33 6.21 -11.23
N VAL A 71 -18.30 6.48 -9.94
CA VAL A 71 -18.22 5.45 -8.90
C VAL A 71 -19.30 5.63 -7.87
N ASN A 72 -19.70 4.51 -7.25
CA ASN A 72 -20.56 4.52 -6.07
C ASN A 72 -19.67 4.68 -4.85
N VAL A 73 -19.88 5.74 -4.09
CA VAL A 73 -18.98 6.11 -2.98
C VAL A 73 -18.92 5.03 -1.89
N PRO A 74 -20.05 4.56 -1.33
CA PRO A 74 -20.01 3.52 -0.30
C PRO A 74 -19.34 2.23 -0.78
N GLU A 75 -19.62 1.83 -2.01
CA GLU A 75 -19.07 0.60 -2.58
C GLU A 75 -17.55 0.69 -2.78
N LEU A 76 -17.09 1.78 -3.37
CA LEU A 76 -15.66 1.97 -3.58
C LEU A 76 -14.92 2.11 -2.25
N PHE A 77 -15.51 2.80 -1.28
CA PHE A 77 -14.93 2.93 0.06
C PHE A 77 -14.76 1.55 0.71
N ALA A 78 -15.78 0.72 0.67
CA ALA A 78 -15.75 -0.61 1.29
C ALA A 78 -14.65 -1.49 0.63
N LEU A 79 -14.57 -1.46 -0.70
CA LEU A 79 -13.57 -2.24 -1.44
C LEU A 79 -12.16 -1.75 -1.15
N SER A 80 -11.96 -0.45 -1.15
CA SER A 80 -10.65 0.17 -0.87
C SER A 80 -10.21 -0.15 0.55
N HIS A 81 -11.09 0.00 1.52
CA HIS A 81 -10.79 -0.26 2.93
C HIS A 81 -10.43 -1.73 3.15
N ALA A 82 -11.20 -2.65 2.57
CA ALA A 82 -10.96 -4.09 2.71
C ALA A 82 -9.61 -4.49 2.12
N ARG A 83 -9.30 -3.99 0.91
CA ARG A 83 -8.02 -4.27 0.26
C ARG A 83 -6.85 -3.73 1.08
N TRP A 84 -6.96 -2.49 1.54
CA TRP A 84 -5.92 -1.85 2.32
C TRP A 84 -5.64 -2.60 3.61
N GLN A 85 -6.67 -2.96 4.38
CA GLN A 85 -6.50 -3.69 5.63
C GLN A 85 -5.92 -5.08 5.41
N GLU A 86 -6.39 -5.79 4.40
CA GLU A 86 -5.86 -7.11 4.05
C GLU A 86 -4.36 -7.05 3.77
N GLN A 87 -3.95 -6.11 2.93
CA GLN A 87 -2.54 -6.00 2.55
C GLN A 87 -1.68 -5.44 3.67
N MET A 88 -2.18 -4.51 4.47
CA MET A 88 -1.44 -4.00 5.62
C MET A 88 -1.20 -5.08 6.67
N ASN A 89 -2.20 -5.92 6.92
CA ASN A 89 -2.05 -7.04 7.86
C ASN A 89 -0.99 -8.03 7.37
N ALA A 90 -1.01 -8.35 6.09
CA ALA A 90 -0.01 -9.25 5.50
C ALA A 90 1.39 -8.63 5.52
N TRP A 91 1.48 -7.35 5.22
CA TRP A 91 2.74 -6.61 5.28
C TRP A 91 3.33 -6.63 6.69
N HIS A 92 2.49 -6.40 7.69
CA HIS A 92 2.92 -6.41 9.08
C HIS A 92 3.51 -7.77 9.49
N VAL A 93 2.88 -8.86 9.07
CA VAL A 93 3.39 -10.21 9.33
C VAL A 93 4.77 -10.40 8.69
N ASP A 94 4.91 -10.03 7.43
CA ASP A 94 6.19 -10.14 6.72
C ASP A 94 7.27 -9.27 7.34
N TYR A 95 6.90 -8.07 7.78
CA TYR A 95 7.83 -7.16 8.45
C TYR A 95 8.31 -7.74 9.77
N GLU A 96 7.42 -8.33 10.57
CA GLU A 96 7.81 -8.96 11.82
C GLU A 96 8.73 -10.15 11.59
N ASN A 97 8.47 -10.95 10.56
CA ASN A 97 9.34 -12.06 10.20
C ASN A 97 10.73 -11.57 9.79
N LEU A 98 10.79 -10.47 9.06
CA LEU A 98 12.06 -9.86 8.69
C LEU A 98 12.86 -9.43 9.92
N ASN A 99 12.20 -8.82 10.91
CA ASN A 99 12.85 -8.40 12.14
C ASN A 99 13.33 -9.57 12.99
N LYS A 100 12.59 -10.69 13.01
CA LYS A 100 12.99 -11.89 13.76
C LYS A 100 14.24 -12.52 13.19
N ASN A 101 14.43 -12.42 11.89
CA ASN A 101 15.59 -13.00 11.19
C ASN A 101 16.79 -12.06 11.13
N ARG A 102 16.71 -10.95 11.82
CA ARG A 102 17.74 -9.94 11.91
C ARG A 102 18.72 -10.19 13.12
#